data_cac468469ce7bf90ad931b94e2ea6e33
#
_entry.id   cac468469ce7bf90ad931b94e2ea6e33
#
_cell.length_a   1.000
_cell.length_b   1.000
_cell.length_c   1.000
_cell.angle_alpha   90.00
_cell.angle_beta   90.00
_cell.angle_gamma   90.00
#
_symmetry.space_group_name_H-M   'P 1'
#
loop_
_entity.id
_entity.type
_entity.pdbx_description
1 polymer ?
#
loop_
_entity_poly.entity_id
_entity_poly.type
_entity_poly.pdbx_seq_one_letter_code
_entity_poly.pdbx_strand_id
1 'polypeptide(L)'
;MSSRENIVRVLQQNAHVLLAVFYHQSITKAADELGRSQGAVSQVLKHVEDALEVELFDRSTRPWQLTPMGFALFQDLRQTQARLSETVHNLRRNNNLPNEVRIGVIESVNRVIGSDLILESLKVFRRVVAISSPSDMLLTELKRGTVDWIIVSNAYPNEPNLIRRRLFTEKNALIYPAEVIPRPVERVEDLMFSGLPVIRTPLHASAGALIEGLYTSSAGIFANRCEVESIDTLIKLVAGGHGWTIQQPICALACPEVASKLKITTCAGALGARDVYLIGRSGLALGVFESVATVILELVKTKIVEALKKYFPEVSTAISFV
;
A
#
# COMPACT_ATOMS: atom_id res chain seq x y z
N MET A 1 -4.32 -28.59 -20.25
CA MET A 1 -3.65 -27.29 -19.91
C MET A 1 -4.45 -26.19 -20.53
N SER A 2 -4.76 -25.14 -19.77
CA SER A 2 -5.50 -23.99 -20.31
C SER A 2 -4.59 -23.21 -21.29
N SER A 3 -5.21 -22.47 -22.23
CA SER A 3 -4.47 -21.58 -23.15
C SER A 3 -3.50 -20.66 -22.39
N ARG A 4 -3.90 -20.18 -21.21
CA ARG A 4 -3.13 -19.31 -20.33
C ARG A 4 -1.85 -19.98 -19.76
N GLU A 5 -1.95 -21.25 -19.36
CA GLU A 5 -0.78 -22.01 -18.86
C GLU A 5 0.26 -22.24 -19.94
N ASN A 6 -0.18 -22.44 -21.18
CA ASN A 6 0.71 -22.58 -22.32
C ASN A 6 1.48 -21.30 -22.61
N ILE A 7 0.82 -20.13 -22.57
CA ILE A 7 1.44 -18.81 -22.74
C ILE A 7 2.50 -18.56 -21.66
N VAL A 8 2.19 -18.80 -20.39
CA VAL A 8 3.15 -18.63 -19.29
C VAL A 8 4.38 -19.51 -19.49
N ARG A 9 4.20 -20.74 -19.92
CA ARG A 9 5.31 -21.66 -20.24
C ARG A 9 6.19 -21.14 -21.37
N VAL A 10 5.58 -20.63 -22.44
CA VAL A 10 6.32 -20.03 -23.58
C VAL A 10 7.18 -18.85 -23.11
N LEU A 11 6.63 -17.97 -22.27
CA LEU A 11 7.34 -16.83 -21.70
C LEU A 11 8.51 -17.28 -20.81
N GLN A 12 8.30 -18.24 -19.92
CA GLN A 12 9.35 -18.76 -19.02
C GLN A 12 10.53 -19.37 -19.79
N GLN A 13 10.25 -20.14 -20.81
CA GLN A 13 11.29 -20.79 -21.64
C GLN A 13 12.10 -19.80 -22.44
N ASN A 14 11.53 -18.67 -22.82
CA ASN A 14 12.15 -17.69 -23.72
C ASN A 14 12.53 -16.37 -23.02
N ALA A 15 12.36 -16.27 -21.68
CA ALA A 15 12.58 -15.04 -20.93
C ALA A 15 13.98 -14.43 -21.16
N HIS A 16 15.04 -15.23 -21.21
CA HIS A 16 16.40 -14.76 -21.40
C HIS A 16 16.61 -14.15 -22.80
N VAL A 17 15.97 -14.72 -23.83
CA VAL A 17 16.04 -14.18 -25.20
C VAL A 17 15.28 -12.87 -25.29
N LEU A 18 14.07 -12.82 -24.72
CA LEU A 18 13.25 -11.60 -24.68
C LEU A 18 13.98 -10.47 -23.98
N LEU A 19 14.58 -10.73 -22.81
CA LEU A 19 15.33 -9.73 -22.07
C LEU A 19 16.51 -9.18 -22.86
N ALA A 20 17.28 -10.03 -23.54
CA ALA A 20 18.37 -9.57 -24.40
C ALA A 20 17.86 -8.66 -25.53
N VAL A 21 16.75 -9.04 -26.20
CA VAL A 21 16.15 -8.21 -27.25
C VAL A 21 15.63 -6.89 -26.69
N PHE A 22 15.02 -6.89 -25.51
CA PHE A 22 14.53 -5.70 -24.85
C PHE A 22 15.67 -4.72 -24.46
N TYR A 23 16.78 -5.23 -23.92
CA TYR A 23 17.94 -4.41 -23.56
C TYR A 23 18.60 -3.78 -24.77
N HIS A 24 18.81 -4.55 -25.83
CA HIS A 24 19.53 -4.07 -27.01
C HIS A 24 18.64 -3.35 -28.02
N GLN A 25 17.33 -3.53 -27.96
CA GLN A 25 16.39 -3.05 -28.99
C GLN A 25 16.85 -3.42 -30.43
N SER A 26 17.51 -4.56 -30.53
CA SER A 26 18.16 -5.05 -31.74
C SER A 26 18.34 -6.58 -31.72
N ILE A 27 17.77 -7.26 -32.69
CA ILE A 27 17.92 -8.72 -32.83
C ILE A 27 19.38 -9.11 -33.03
N THR A 28 20.12 -8.34 -33.85
CA THR A 28 21.53 -8.62 -34.13
C THR A 28 22.37 -8.61 -32.85
N LYS A 29 22.27 -7.53 -32.07
CA LYS A 29 23.02 -7.40 -30.81
C LYS A 29 22.62 -8.45 -29.77
N ALA A 30 21.34 -8.76 -29.69
CA ALA A 30 20.85 -9.81 -28.81
C ALA A 30 21.35 -11.20 -29.24
N ALA A 31 21.39 -11.47 -30.51
CA ALA A 31 21.91 -12.72 -31.05
C ALA A 31 23.41 -12.87 -30.75
N ASP A 32 24.20 -11.81 -30.93
CA ASP A 32 25.63 -11.78 -30.61
C ASP A 32 25.86 -12.05 -29.10
N GLU A 33 25.14 -11.37 -28.22
CA GLU A 33 25.22 -11.61 -26.76
C GLU A 33 24.89 -13.05 -26.38
N LEU A 34 23.87 -13.63 -27.02
CA LEU A 34 23.38 -14.98 -26.69
C LEU A 34 24.13 -16.10 -27.39
N GLY A 35 25.08 -15.78 -28.29
CA GLY A 35 25.75 -16.76 -29.10
C GLY A 35 24.81 -17.55 -30.04
N ARG A 36 23.73 -16.90 -30.52
CA ARG A 36 22.70 -17.48 -31.38
C ARG A 36 22.64 -16.81 -32.74
N SER A 37 22.02 -17.47 -33.73
CA SER A 37 21.75 -16.81 -35.00
C SER A 37 20.62 -15.78 -34.88
N GLN A 38 20.68 -14.71 -35.67
CA GLN A 38 19.64 -13.69 -35.75
C GLN A 38 18.27 -14.30 -36.09
N GLY A 39 18.25 -15.30 -36.99
CA GLY A 39 17.02 -16.03 -37.34
C GLY A 39 16.40 -16.74 -36.16
N ALA A 40 17.21 -17.39 -35.31
CA ALA A 40 16.71 -18.07 -34.10
C ALA A 40 16.10 -17.08 -33.08
N VAL A 41 16.76 -15.93 -32.85
CA VAL A 41 16.26 -14.89 -31.94
C VAL A 41 14.97 -14.25 -32.48
N SER A 42 14.92 -13.97 -33.80
CA SER A 42 13.72 -13.42 -34.44
C SER A 42 12.56 -14.40 -34.39
N GLN A 43 12.80 -15.70 -34.53
CA GLN A 43 11.76 -16.73 -34.45
C GLN A 43 11.18 -16.85 -33.03
N VAL A 44 12.03 -16.74 -32.01
CA VAL A 44 11.59 -16.72 -30.61
C VAL A 44 10.69 -15.50 -30.33
N LEU A 45 11.13 -14.31 -30.75
CA LEU A 45 10.34 -13.09 -30.57
C LEU A 45 8.97 -13.22 -31.24
N LYS A 46 8.95 -13.65 -32.51
CA LYS A 46 7.72 -13.85 -33.24
C LYS A 46 6.82 -14.89 -32.56
N HIS A 47 7.36 -16.02 -32.13
CA HIS A 47 6.59 -17.04 -31.41
C HIS A 47 5.91 -16.52 -30.15
N VAL A 48 6.59 -15.65 -29.39
CA VAL A 48 6.05 -15.02 -28.20
C VAL A 48 4.97 -13.99 -28.55
N GLU A 49 5.22 -13.13 -29.54
CA GLU A 49 4.21 -12.15 -30.01
C GLU A 49 2.94 -12.86 -30.54
N ASP A 50 3.10 -13.94 -31.30
CA ASP A 50 2.00 -14.75 -31.80
C ASP A 50 1.21 -15.42 -30.64
N ALA A 51 1.91 -15.95 -29.63
CA ALA A 51 1.30 -16.58 -28.47
C ALA A 51 0.53 -15.58 -27.57
N LEU A 52 1.01 -14.34 -27.50
CA LEU A 52 0.39 -13.25 -26.74
C LEU A 52 -0.65 -12.48 -27.55
N GLU A 53 -0.70 -12.67 -28.87
CA GLU A 53 -1.52 -11.91 -29.82
C GLU A 53 -1.27 -10.38 -29.73
N VAL A 54 -0.01 -9.97 -29.44
CA VAL A 54 0.41 -8.56 -29.35
C VAL A 54 1.78 -8.35 -29.93
N GLU A 55 2.03 -7.15 -30.48
CA GLU A 55 3.37 -6.70 -30.85
C GLU A 55 4.07 -6.13 -29.63
N LEU A 56 5.31 -6.58 -29.39
CA LEU A 56 6.16 -6.12 -28.30
C LEU A 56 7.09 -4.96 -28.71
N PHE A 57 7.37 -4.84 -30.03
CA PHE A 57 8.21 -3.79 -30.59
C PHE A 57 7.52 -3.06 -31.73
N ASP A 58 7.66 -1.76 -31.75
CA ASP A 58 7.42 -0.93 -32.93
C ASP A 58 8.65 -1.05 -33.86
N ARG A 59 8.44 -1.72 -34.98
CA ARG A 59 9.51 -2.01 -35.99
C ARG A 59 9.61 -0.89 -37.01
N SER A 60 8.77 0.14 -36.98
CA SER A 60 8.81 1.28 -37.89
C SER A 60 9.97 2.24 -37.58
N THR A 61 10.48 2.20 -36.34
CA THR A 61 11.59 3.05 -35.87
C THR A 61 12.94 2.34 -35.89
N ARG A 62 14.03 3.13 -35.87
CA ARG A 62 15.40 2.64 -35.72
C ARG A 62 16.14 3.50 -34.69
N PRO A 63 16.62 2.95 -33.57
CA PRO A 63 16.41 1.58 -33.07
C PRO A 63 14.93 1.28 -32.82
N TRP A 64 14.58 -0.03 -32.75
CA TRP A 64 13.22 -0.46 -32.42
C TRP A 64 12.80 0.09 -31.05
N GLN A 65 11.55 0.49 -30.92
CA GLN A 65 11.00 0.94 -29.64
C GLN A 65 10.05 -0.11 -29.07
N LEU A 66 9.97 -0.17 -27.75
CA LEU A 66 8.99 -1.01 -27.08
C LEU A 66 7.59 -0.42 -27.23
N THR A 67 6.63 -1.27 -27.56
CA THR A 67 5.22 -0.92 -27.40
C THR A 67 4.87 -0.80 -25.90
N PRO A 68 3.74 -0.19 -25.50
CA PRO A 68 3.28 -0.19 -24.10
C PRO A 68 3.20 -1.60 -23.50
N MET A 69 2.75 -2.59 -24.30
CA MET A 69 2.70 -4.01 -23.90
C MET A 69 4.10 -4.62 -23.77
N GLY A 70 5.00 -4.32 -24.71
CA GLY A 70 6.41 -4.72 -24.63
C GLY A 70 7.10 -4.17 -23.39
N PHE A 71 6.85 -2.90 -23.05
CA PHE A 71 7.41 -2.27 -21.86
C PHE A 71 6.89 -2.93 -20.57
N ALA A 72 5.59 -3.19 -20.46
CA ALA A 72 5.00 -3.88 -19.31
C ALA A 72 5.61 -5.26 -19.12
N LEU A 73 5.66 -6.08 -20.20
CA LEU A 73 6.27 -7.42 -20.17
C LEU A 73 7.76 -7.37 -19.80
N PHE A 74 8.51 -6.41 -20.32
CA PHE A 74 9.93 -6.21 -19.98
C PHE A 74 10.13 -5.96 -18.50
N GLN A 75 9.34 -5.08 -17.90
CA GLN A 75 9.42 -4.79 -16.47
C GLN A 75 9.15 -6.04 -15.62
N ASP A 76 8.11 -6.81 -15.97
CA ASP A 76 7.73 -8.02 -15.24
C ASP A 76 8.80 -9.13 -15.36
N LEU A 77 9.33 -9.36 -16.55
CA LEU A 77 10.40 -10.34 -16.78
C LEU A 77 11.68 -9.96 -16.05
N ARG A 78 12.07 -8.68 -16.09
CA ARG A 78 13.26 -8.17 -15.40
C ARG A 78 13.15 -8.37 -13.88
N GLN A 79 11.98 -8.04 -13.29
CA GLN A 79 11.74 -8.24 -11.86
C GLN A 79 11.78 -9.73 -11.49
N THR A 80 11.16 -10.58 -12.31
CA THR A 80 11.12 -12.03 -12.06
C THR A 80 12.53 -12.62 -12.10
N GLN A 81 13.34 -12.22 -13.10
CA GLN A 81 14.73 -12.67 -13.20
C GLN A 81 15.59 -12.21 -12.03
N ALA A 82 15.46 -10.94 -11.63
CA ALA A 82 16.17 -10.41 -10.47
C ALA A 82 15.87 -11.20 -9.20
N ARG A 83 14.58 -11.53 -8.95
CA ARG A 83 14.15 -12.33 -7.81
C ARG A 83 14.70 -13.76 -7.82
N LEU A 84 14.68 -14.42 -8.99
CA LEU A 84 15.25 -15.76 -9.11
C LEU A 84 16.76 -15.74 -8.87
N SER A 85 17.46 -14.75 -9.43
CA SER A 85 18.92 -14.60 -9.25
C SER A 85 19.26 -14.38 -7.78
N GLU A 86 18.50 -13.56 -7.09
CA GLU A 86 18.65 -13.30 -5.66
C GLU A 86 18.38 -14.58 -4.84
N THR A 87 17.31 -15.31 -5.16
CA THR A 87 16.98 -16.59 -4.48
C THR A 87 18.12 -17.60 -4.64
N VAL A 88 18.64 -17.77 -5.86
CA VAL A 88 19.77 -18.69 -6.14
C VAL A 88 21.04 -18.24 -5.39
N HIS A 89 21.33 -16.94 -5.37
CA HIS A 89 22.45 -16.38 -4.62
C HIS A 89 22.35 -16.70 -3.12
N ASN A 90 21.14 -16.59 -2.55
CA ASN A 90 20.87 -16.84 -1.15
C ASN A 90 21.00 -18.31 -0.78
N LEU A 91 20.45 -19.19 -1.60
CA LEU A 91 20.57 -20.65 -1.42
C LEU A 91 22.03 -21.12 -1.42
N ARG A 92 22.87 -20.49 -2.26
CA ARG A 92 24.30 -20.83 -2.34
C ARG A 92 25.14 -20.37 -1.15
N ARG A 93 24.67 -19.34 -0.41
CA ARG A 93 25.43 -18.73 0.71
C ARG A 93 25.18 -19.38 2.07
N ASN A 94 24.29 -20.33 2.18
CA ASN A 94 23.92 -20.98 3.47
C ASN A 94 23.55 -19.96 4.58
N ASN A 95 22.99 -18.82 4.20
CA ASN A 95 22.64 -17.74 5.11
C ASN A 95 21.23 -17.95 5.66
N ASN A 96 21.11 -18.16 6.97
CA ASN A 96 19.86 -18.46 7.66
C ASN A 96 18.85 -17.30 7.73
N LEU A 97 19.19 -16.10 7.25
CA LEU A 97 18.26 -14.96 7.25
C LEU A 97 17.71 -14.71 5.83
N PRO A 98 16.39 -14.53 5.67
CA PRO A 98 15.80 -14.06 4.42
C PRO A 98 16.45 -12.73 4.01
N ASN A 99 16.82 -12.58 2.75
CA ASN A 99 17.63 -11.44 2.32
C ASN A 99 16.85 -10.14 2.31
N GLU A 100 15.63 -10.16 1.82
CA GLU A 100 14.85 -8.96 1.61
C GLU A 100 13.39 -9.21 1.99
N VAL A 101 12.75 -8.21 2.54
CA VAL A 101 11.30 -8.11 2.68
C VAL A 101 10.82 -6.78 2.14
N ARG A 102 9.72 -6.80 1.41
CA ARG A 102 9.04 -5.62 0.86
C ARG A 102 7.67 -5.48 1.50
N ILE A 103 7.47 -4.40 2.21
CA ILE A 103 6.26 -4.16 3.03
C ILE A 103 5.54 -2.94 2.50
N GLY A 104 4.25 -3.10 2.16
CA GLY A 104 3.35 -1.99 1.86
C GLY A 104 2.55 -1.59 3.10
N VAL A 105 2.46 -0.31 3.41
CA VAL A 105 1.75 0.17 4.61
C VAL A 105 0.91 1.38 4.27
N ILE A 106 -0.36 1.41 4.72
CA ILE A 106 -1.20 2.61 4.57
C ILE A 106 -0.61 3.77 5.36
N GLU A 107 -0.76 4.99 4.85
CA GLU A 107 -0.10 6.19 5.38
C GLU A 107 -0.32 6.39 6.87
N SER A 108 -1.56 6.25 7.35
CA SER A 108 -1.90 6.47 8.77
C SER A 108 -1.11 5.58 9.74
N VAL A 109 -0.88 4.32 9.38
CA VAL A 109 -0.10 3.37 10.18
C VAL A 109 1.40 3.64 10.00
N ASN A 110 1.84 3.85 8.75
CA ASN A 110 3.24 4.09 8.43
C ASN A 110 3.81 5.32 9.15
N ARG A 111 3.01 6.38 9.28
CA ARG A 111 3.42 7.63 9.97
C ARG A 111 3.78 7.41 11.44
N VAL A 112 3.13 6.50 12.11
CA VAL A 112 3.30 6.32 13.57
C VAL A 112 4.28 5.20 13.90
N ILE A 113 4.18 4.05 13.21
CA ILE A 113 5.02 2.88 13.52
C ILE A 113 5.95 2.46 12.37
N GLY A 114 5.97 3.17 11.25
CA GLY A 114 6.74 2.75 10.07
C GLY A 114 8.24 2.61 10.35
N SER A 115 8.85 3.55 11.07
CA SER A 115 10.25 3.49 11.47
C SER A 115 10.54 2.29 12.39
N ASP A 116 9.70 2.08 13.41
CA ASP A 116 9.86 0.96 14.32
C ASP A 116 9.64 -0.39 13.60
N LEU A 117 8.67 -0.45 12.69
CA LEU A 117 8.43 -1.63 11.86
C LEU A 117 9.64 -1.98 10.98
N ILE A 118 10.28 -0.98 10.38
CA ILE A 118 11.51 -1.19 9.61
C ILE A 118 12.63 -1.70 10.52
N LEU A 119 12.83 -1.09 11.68
CA LEU A 119 13.89 -1.49 12.63
C LEU A 119 13.68 -2.92 13.14
N GLU A 120 12.45 -3.31 13.50
CA GLU A 120 12.13 -4.67 13.90
C GLU A 120 12.32 -5.66 12.75
N SER A 121 11.93 -5.27 11.53
CA SER A 121 12.13 -6.09 10.35
C SER A 121 13.63 -6.31 10.02
N LEU A 122 14.48 -5.32 10.25
CA LEU A 122 15.94 -5.44 10.03
C LEU A 122 16.62 -6.40 11.01
N LYS A 123 15.98 -6.80 12.11
CA LYS A 123 16.48 -7.87 13.00
C LYS A 123 16.36 -9.26 12.36
N VAL A 124 15.42 -9.41 11.42
CA VAL A 124 15.09 -10.69 10.78
C VAL A 124 15.54 -10.71 9.31
N PHE A 125 15.53 -9.58 8.63
CA PHE A 125 15.85 -9.46 7.21
C PHE A 125 17.10 -8.60 7.03
N ARG A 126 17.90 -8.88 6.01
CA ARG A 126 19.07 -8.07 5.68
C ARG A 126 18.72 -6.75 5.02
N ARG A 127 17.63 -6.73 4.29
CA ARG A 127 17.11 -5.57 3.58
C ARG A 127 15.61 -5.45 3.78
N VAL A 128 15.17 -4.25 4.05
CA VAL A 128 13.74 -3.92 4.16
C VAL A 128 13.43 -2.83 3.14
N VAL A 129 12.41 -3.05 2.34
CA VAL A 129 11.84 -2.03 1.46
C VAL A 129 10.43 -1.75 1.96
N ALA A 130 10.17 -0.51 2.38
CA ALA A 130 8.85 -0.08 2.81
C ALA A 130 8.29 0.93 1.81
N ILE A 131 7.05 0.72 1.39
CA ILE A 131 6.31 1.67 0.57
C ILE A 131 5.03 2.08 1.28
N SER A 132 4.60 3.33 1.10
CA SER A 132 3.32 3.82 1.61
C SER A 132 2.44 4.22 0.45
N SER A 133 1.20 3.70 0.44
CA SER A 133 0.22 3.96 -0.62
C SER A 133 -1.20 3.63 -0.12
N PRO A 134 -2.25 4.08 -0.82
CA PRO A 134 -3.62 3.65 -0.56
C PRO A 134 -3.80 2.13 -0.66
N SER A 135 -4.77 1.58 0.08
CA SER A 135 -4.99 0.13 0.21
C SER A 135 -5.11 -0.60 -1.14
N ASP A 136 -5.84 -0.04 -2.11
CA ASP A 136 -6.06 -0.70 -3.41
C ASP A 136 -4.80 -0.71 -4.29
N MET A 137 -3.98 0.34 -4.18
CA MET A 137 -2.67 0.36 -4.84
C MET A 137 -1.74 -0.69 -4.21
N LEU A 138 -1.72 -0.79 -2.88
CA LEU A 138 -0.93 -1.81 -2.17
C LEU A 138 -1.40 -3.23 -2.53
N LEU A 139 -2.70 -3.46 -2.67
CA LEU A 139 -3.21 -4.75 -3.16
C LEU A 139 -2.69 -5.05 -4.56
N THR A 140 -2.69 -4.08 -5.45
CA THR A 140 -2.16 -4.24 -6.81
C THR A 140 -0.68 -4.62 -6.77
N GLU A 141 0.12 -3.95 -5.95
CA GLU A 141 1.54 -4.25 -5.77
C GLU A 141 1.75 -5.66 -5.15
N LEU A 142 0.91 -6.07 -4.18
CA LEU A 142 0.96 -7.42 -3.62
C LEU A 142 0.65 -8.48 -4.69
N LYS A 143 -0.36 -8.26 -5.53
CA LYS A 143 -0.73 -9.18 -6.63
C LYS A 143 0.37 -9.28 -7.68
N ARG A 144 1.03 -8.17 -8.01
CA ARG A 144 2.21 -8.14 -8.90
C ARG A 144 3.44 -8.78 -8.25
N GLY A 145 3.41 -8.99 -6.93
CA GLY A 145 4.54 -9.48 -6.18
C GLY A 145 5.69 -8.49 -6.02
N THR A 146 5.45 -7.19 -6.17
CA THR A 146 6.40 -6.12 -5.88
C THR A 146 6.54 -5.86 -4.39
N VAL A 147 5.53 -6.23 -3.60
CA VAL A 147 5.58 -6.33 -2.13
C VAL A 147 5.23 -7.74 -1.68
N ASP A 148 5.71 -8.12 -0.51
CA ASP A 148 5.50 -9.44 0.09
C ASP A 148 4.30 -9.43 1.05
N TRP A 149 4.15 -8.35 1.82
CA TRP A 149 3.06 -8.12 2.76
C TRP A 149 2.53 -6.71 2.63
N ILE A 150 1.24 -6.55 2.97
CA ILE A 150 0.62 -5.23 3.06
C ILE A 150 -0.15 -5.07 4.37
N ILE A 151 -0.10 -3.87 4.95
CA ILE A 151 -0.93 -3.44 6.07
C ILE A 151 -1.95 -2.47 5.51
N VAL A 152 -3.22 -2.86 5.51
CA VAL A 152 -4.32 -2.18 4.80
C VAL A 152 -5.61 -2.14 5.60
N SER A 153 -6.53 -1.25 5.23
CA SER A 153 -7.82 -1.07 5.88
C SER A 153 -8.98 -1.87 5.23
N ASN A 154 -8.67 -2.80 4.35
CA ASN A 154 -9.68 -3.64 3.68
C ASN A 154 -9.20 -5.10 3.64
N ALA A 155 -10.09 -6.04 3.95
CA ALA A 155 -9.79 -7.47 3.93
C ALA A 155 -9.71 -8.07 2.52
N TYR A 156 -10.31 -7.44 1.52
CA TYR A 156 -10.43 -7.96 0.14
C TYR A 156 -10.93 -9.42 0.09
N PRO A 157 -12.11 -9.73 0.65
CA PRO A 157 -12.58 -11.11 0.82
C PRO A 157 -12.72 -11.89 -0.48
N ASN A 158 -12.98 -11.19 -1.58
CA ASN A 158 -13.17 -11.79 -2.91
C ASN A 158 -11.85 -12.04 -3.68
N GLU A 159 -10.70 -11.62 -3.13
CA GLU A 159 -9.41 -11.88 -3.77
C GLU A 159 -8.88 -13.26 -3.36
N PRO A 160 -8.69 -14.18 -4.33
CA PRO A 160 -8.16 -15.52 -4.04
C PRO A 160 -6.66 -15.48 -3.72
N ASN A 161 -6.16 -16.58 -3.15
CA ASN A 161 -4.72 -16.80 -2.91
C ASN A 161 -4.04 -15.78 -2.00
N LEU A 162 -4.78 -15.19 -1.06
CA LEU A 162 -4.26 -14.31 -0.04
C LEU A 162 -4.50 -14.90 1.35
N ILE A 163 -3.48 -14.80 2.22
CA ILE A 163 -3.62 -14.99 3.66
C ILE A 163 -3.89 -13.64 4.31
N ARG A 164 -4.74 -13.65 5.34
CA ARG A 164 -5.21 -12.42 5.99
C ARG A 164 -5.20 -12.61 7.49
N ARG A 165 -4.75 -11.58 8.21
CA ARG A 165 -4.91 -11.50 9.65
C ARG A 165 -5.42 -10.11 10.00
N ARG A 166 -6.56 -10.04 10.69
CA ARG A 166 -6.99 -8.78 11.31
C ARG A 166 -6.05 -8.46 12.46
N LEU A 167 -5.49 -7.27 12.42
CA LEU A 167 -4.55 -6.77 13.44
C LEU A 167 -5.31 -6.05 14.55
N PHE A 168 -6.13 -5.08 14.18
CA PHE A 168 -6.93 -4.31 15.13
C PHE A 168 -8.11 -3.65 14.42
N THR A 169 -9.08 -3.23 15.21
CA THR A 169 -10.19 -2.38 14.80
C THR A 169 -10.00 -1.00 15.40
N GLU A 170 -10.23 0.05 14.65
CA GLU A 170 -10.10 1.44 15.08
C GLU A 170 -11.36 2.21 14.78
N LYS A 171 -11.94 2.89 15.79
CA LYS A 171 -13.12 3.75 15.65
C LYS A 171 -12.76 4.99 14.85
N ASN A 172 -13.69 5.46 14.01
CA ASN A 172 -13.58 6.78 13.41
C ASN A 172 -13.88 7.87 14.46
N ALA A 173 -13.29 9.05 14.28
CA ALA A 173 -13.39 10.15 15.21
C ALA A 173 -13.53 11.49 14.47
N LEU A 174 -14.17 12.45 15.14
CA LEU A 174 -14.10 13.87 14.79
C LEU A 174 -12.79 14.41 15.34
N ILE A 175 -12.04 15.13 14.50
CA ILE A 175 -10.83 15.86 14.91
C ILE A 175 -11.07 17.32 14.57
N TYR A 176 -10.93 18.19 15.58
CA TYR A 176 -11.28 19.61 15.46
C TYR A 176 -10.33 20.50 16.29
N PRO A 177 -10.25 21.81 15.96
CA PRO A 177 -9.33 22.73 16.61
C PRO A 177 -9.80 23.09 18.03
N ALA A 178 -8.95 22.85 19.02
CA ALA A 178 -9.27 23.07 20.43
C ALA A 178 -9.51 24.55 20.79
N GLU A 179 -8.76 25.47 20.15
CA GLU A 179 -8.86 26.91 20.42
C GLU A 179 -10.13 27.52 19.82
N VAL A 180 -10.57 27.05 18.65
CA VAL A 180 -11.74 27.58 17.97
C VAL A 180 -13.03 26.98 18.52
N ILE A 181 -12.98 25.69 18.91
CA ILE A 181 -14.12 24.98 19.50
C ILE A 181 -13.72 24.45 20.89
N PRO A 182 -13.74 25.33 21.91
CA PRO A 182 -13.30 24.95 23.26
C PRO A 182 -14.28 23.99 23.97
N ARG A 183 -15.56 23.99 23.56
CA ARG A 183 -16.59 23.12 24.16
C ARG A 183 -16.41 21.67 23.67
N PRO A 184 -16.82 20.67 24.49
CA PRO A 184 -16.91 19.30 24.00
C PRO A 184 -17.89 19.17 22.83
N VAL A 185 -17.52 18.32 21.87
CA VAL A 185 -18.34 17.95 20.72
C VAL A 185 -18.83 16.52 20.96
N GLU A 186 -20.12 16.32 20.94
CA GLU A 186 -20.74 15.02 21.17
C GLU A 186 -21.27 14.40 19.88
N ARG A 187 -21.63 15.22 18.92
CA ARG A 187 -22.26 14.81 17.67
C ARG A 187 -21.63 15.53 16.48
N VAL A 188 -21.74 14.91 15.28
CA VAL A 188 -21.25 15.52 14.03
C VAL A 188 -21.89 16.87 13.76
N GLU A 189 -23.19 16.99 14.07
CA GLU A 189 -23.97 18.22 13.86
C GLU A 189 -23.39 19.42 14.62
N ASP A 190 -22.76 19.20 15.76
CA ASP A 190 -22.11 20.27 16.53
C ASP A 190 -21.00 20.97 15.74
N LEU A 191 -20.30 20.21 14.88
CA LEU A 191 -19.28 20.74 13.99
C LEU A 191 -19.86 21.28 12.67
N MET A 192 -20.91 20.66 12.16
CA MET A 192 -21.60 21.15 10.97
C MET A 192 -22.11 22.59 11.15
N PHE A 193 -22.61 22.93 12.34
CA PHE A 193 -23.11 24.26 12.67
C PHE A 193 -22.06 25.18 13.31
N SER A 194 -20.79 24.75 13.36
CA SER A 194 -19.69 25.56 13.92
C SER A 194 -19.25 26.73 13.05
N GLY A 195 -19.65 26.77 11.78
CA GLY A 195 -19.15 27.71 10.78
C GLY A 195 -17.80 27.33 10.19
N LEU A 196 -17.15 26.29 10.70
CA LEU A 196 -15.88 25.78 10.14
C LEU A 196 -16.16 24.79 9.00
N PRO A 197 -15.38 24.84 7.91
CA PRO A 197 -15.49 23.87 6.83
C PRO A 197 -14.99 22.49 7.26
N VAL A 198 -15.52 21.44 6.63
CA VAL A 198 -14.91 20.10 6.70
C VAL A 198 -13.70 20.03 5.75
N ILE A 199 -12.61 19.48 6.24
CA ILE A 199 -11.43 19.14 5.41
C ILE A 199 -11.53 17.66 5.08
N ARG A 200 -11.59 17.34 3.78
CA ARG A 200 -11.83 15.98 3.29
C ARG A 200 -10.54 15.27 2.93
N THR A 201 -10.56 13.94 3.01
CA THR A 201 -9.65 13.08 2.27
C THR A 201 -10.33 12.57 0.99
N PRO A 202 -9.56 12.17 -0.05
CA PRO A 202 -10.11 11.60 -1.27
C PRO A 202 -11.03 10.40 -1.01
N LEU A 203 -11.99 10.15 -1.92
CA LEU A 203 -12.97 9.06 -1.80
C LEU A 203 -12.37 7.66 -1.69
N HIS A 204 -11.19 7.45 -2.25
CA HIS A 204 -10.48 6.17 -2.12
C HIS A 204 -9.92 5.92 -0.71
N ALA A 205 -9.89 6.93 0.15
CA ALA A 205 -9.59 6.76 1.56
C ALA A 205 -10.85 6.34 2.33
N SER A 206 -10.70 5.44 3.31
CA SER A 206 -11.84 4.94 4.10
C SER A 206 -12.64 6.05 4.80
N ALA A 207 -11.96 7.08 5.29
CA ALA A 207 -12.61 8.25 5.89
C ALA A 207 -13.32 9.14 4.86
N GLY A 208 -12.80 9.22 3.62
CA GLY A 208 -13.43 9.97 2.54
C GLY A 208 -14.81 9.43 2.17
N ALA A 209 -14.95 8.11 2.07
CA ALA A 209 -16.24 7.47 1.81
C ALA A 209 -17.26 7.70 2.93
N LEU A 210 -16.81 7.70 4.19
CA LEU A 210 -17.68 8.02 5.34
C LEU A 210 -18.17 9.46 5.27
N ILE A 211 -17.29 10.42 5.02
CA ILE A 211 -17.65 11.83 4.89
C ILE A 211 -18.64 12.02 3.73
N GLU A 212 -18.44 11.35 2.60
CA GLU A 212 -19.36 11.42 1.46
C GLU A 212 -20.77 10.92 1.82
N GLY A 213 -20.85 9.82 2.56
CA GLY A 213 -22.13 9.31 3.07
C GLY A 213 -22.87 10.35 3.93
N LEU A 214 -22.16 11.04 4.82
CA LEU A 214 -22.71 12.12 5.63
C LEU A 214 -23.12 13.33 4.79
N TYR A 215 -22.35 13.66 3.77
CA TYR A 215 -22.68 14.72 2.80
C TYR A 215 -24.00 14.47 2.10
N THR A 216 -24.15 13.28 1.57
CA THR A 216 -25.33 12.89 0.79
C THR A 216 -26.59 12.89 1.66
N SER A 217 -26.47 12.47 2.93
CA SER A 217 -27.58 12.45 3.89
C SER A 217 -27.97 13.82 4.44
N SER A 218 -27.06 14.81 4.37
CA SER A 218 -27.23 16.13 5.01
C SER A 218 -27.63 17.24 4.02
N ALA A 219 -28.08 16.90 2.81
CA ALA A 219 -28.57 17.83 1.79
C ALA A 219 -27.59 19.01 1.47
N GLY A 220 -26.28 18.77 1.53
CA GLY A 220 -25.29 19.75 1.11
C GLY A 220 -24.97 20.88 2.10
N ILE A 221 -25.33 20.72 3.35
CA ILE A 221 -25.07 21.72 4.42
C ILE A 221 -23.55 21.94 4.66
N PHE A 222 -22.70 21.04 4.20
CA PHE A 222 -21.27 21.18 4.34
C PHE A 222 -20.67 22.12 3.29
N ALA A 223 -20.12 23.23 3.72
CA ALA A 223 -19.23 24.02 2.88
C ALA A 223 -17.89 23.26 2.71
N ASN A 224 -17.80 22.39 1.72
CA ASN A 224 -16.56 21.72 1.38
C ASN A 224 -15.59 22.73 0.77
N ARG A 225 -14.45 22.98 1.40
CA ARG A 225 -13.48 23.97 0.89
C ARG A 225 -12.17 23.37 0.44
N CYS A 226 -11.79 22.18 0.93
CA CYS A 226 -10.59 21.53 0.45
C CYS A 226 -10.64 20.01 0.63
N GLU A 227 -9.93 19.34 -0.25
CA GLU A 227 -9.62 17.92 -0.20
C GLU A 227 -8.11 17.76 -0.11
N VAL A 228 -7.64 16.97 0.83
CA VAL A 228 -6.22 16.81 1.15
C VAL A 228 -5.89 15.32 1.28
N GLU A 229 -4.93 14.85 0.50
CA GLU A 229 -4.47 13.47 0.55
C GLU A 229 -3.50 13.24 1.72
N SER A 230 -2.58 14.17 1.96
CA SER A 230 -1.57 14.06 3.02
C SER A 230 -2.18 14.24 4.41
N ILE A 231 -2.03 13.24 5.26
CA ILE A 231 -2.48 13.25 6.65
C ILE A 231 -1.82 14.39 7.45
N ASP A 232 -0.53 14.64 7.25
CA ASP A 232 0.19 15.73 7.91
C ASP A 232 -0.43 17.10 7.60
N THR A 233 -0.66 17.34 6.31
CA THR A 233 -1.25 18.61 5.84
C THR A 233 -2.64 18.77 6.41
N LEU A 234 -3.45 17.72 6.38
CA LEU A 234 -4.81 17.72 6.92
C LEU A 234 -4.81 18.05 8.41
N ILE A 235 -4.00 17.37 9.21
CA ILE A 235 -3.93 17.56 10.66
C ILE A 235 -3.42 18.96 11.01
N LYS A 236 -2.43 19.48 10.29
CA LYS A 236 -1.93 20.85 10.48
C LYS A 236 -2.96 21.93 10.13
N LEU A 237 -3.77 21.72 9.09
CA LEU A 237 -4.88 22.61 8.76
C LEU A 237 -5.93 22.63 9.88
N VAL A 238 -6.31 21.47 10.40
CA VAL A 238 -7.23 21.40 11.52
C VAL A 238 -6.65 22.08 12.76
N ALA A 239 -5.42 21.79 13.13
CA ALA A 239 -4.73 22.40 14.26
C ALA A 239 -4.58 23.93 14.11
N GLY A 240 -4.49 24.43 12.88
CA GLY A 240 -4.48 25.85 12.54
C GLY A 240 -5.84 26.55 12.59
N GLY A 241 -6.92 25.84 12.92
CA GLY A 241 -8.26 26.42 13.00
C GLY A 241 -8.98 26.56 11.67
N HIS A 242 -8.47 25.95 10.59
CA HIS A 242 -9.01 26.14 9.24
C HIS A 242 -10.16 25.19 8.88
N GLY A 243 -10.53 24.30 9.78
CA GLY A 243 -11.63 23.35 9.59
C GLY A 243 -11.59 22.19 10.60
N TRP A 244 -12.41 21.20 10.35
CA TRP A 244 -12.49 19.96 11.10
C TRP A 244 -12.53 18.77 10.13
N THR A 245 -12.30 17.56 10.64
CA THR A 245 -12.29 16.36 9.79
C THR A 245 -12.85 15.15 10.51
N ILE A 246 -13.22 14.12 9.75
CA ILE A 246 -13.45 12.76 10.24
C ILE A 246 -12.26 11.92 9.82
N GLN A 247 -11.54 11.41 10.80
CA GLN A 247 -10.40 10.54 10.60
C GLN A 247 -10.29 9.53 11.73
N GLN A 248 -9.36 8.61 11.63
CA GLN A 248 -9.02 7.73 12.72
C GLN A 248 -8.12 8.47 13.73
N PRO A 249 -8.25 8.20 15.04
CA PRO A 249 -7.39 8.82 16.07
C PRO A 249 -5.89 8.69 15.80
N ILE A 250 -5.45 7.59 15.20
CA ILE A 250 -4.05 7.40 14.81
C ILE A 250 -3.53 8.53 13.89
N CYS A 251 -4.40 9.12 13.06
CA CYS A 251 -4.00 10.20 12.16
C CYS A 251 -3.52 11.45 12.91
N ALA A 252 -4.09 11.75 14.08
CA ALA A 252 -3.65 12.88 14.89
C ALA A 252 -2.24 12.66 15.49
N LEU A 253 -1.81 11.41 15.63
CA LEU A 253 -0.46 11.07 16.09
C LEU A 253 0.63 11.31 15.03
N ALA A 254 0.24 11.55 13.78
CA ALA A 254 1.20 11.87 12.71
C ALA A 254 1.92 13.21 12.95
N CYS A 255 1.29 14.13 13.71
CA CYS A 255 1.83 15.45 14.03
C CYS A 255 1.77 15.72 15.54
N PRO A 256 2.58 15.02 16.37
CA PRO A 256 2.52 15.15 17.83
C PRO A 256 2.82 16.58 18.33
N GLU A 257 3.53 17.37 17.55
CA GLU A 257 3.86 18.76 17.85
C GLU A 257 2.64 19.70 17.88
N VAL A 258 1.53 19.31 17.23
CA VAL A 258 0.30 20.09 17.25
C VAL A 258 -0.83 19.42 18.07
N ALA A 259 -0.53 18.32 18.76
CA ALA A 259 -1.53 17.54 19.51
C ALA A 259 -2.33 18.39 20.51
N SER A 260 -1.67 19.32 21.21
CA SER A 260 -2.33 20.23 22.18
C SER A 260 -3.34 21.19 21.55
N LYS A 261 -3.28 21.41 20.24
CA LYS A 261 -4.21 22.26 19.47
C LYS A 261 -5.43 21.50 18.94
N LEU A 262 -5.49 20.20 19.15
CA LEU A 262 -6.54 19.32 18.66
C LEU A 262 -7.41 18.79 19.80
N LYS A 263 -8.68 18.60 19.48
CA LYS A 263 -9.61 17.76 20.26
C LYS A 263 -10.13 16.64 19.38
N ILE A 264 -10.37 15.48 19.99
CA ILE A 264 -10.82 14.28 19.29
C ILE A 264 -12.00 13.66 20.05
N THR A 265 -13.02 13.22 19.32
CA THR A 265 -14.13 12.44 19.89
C THR A 265 -14.59 11.37 18.92
N THR A 266 -14.91 10.17 19.44
CA THR A 266 -15.51 9.09 18.65
C THR A 266 -17.02 9.16 18.57
N CYS A 267 -17.66 10.17 19.13
CA CYS A 267 -19.12 10.31 19.21
C CYS A 267 -19.80 9.02 19.71
N ALA A 268 -19.28 8.43 20.77
CA ALA A 268 -19.72 7.13 21.30
C ALA A 268 -19.77 5.98 20.28
N GLY A 269 -18.98 6.10 19.19
CA GLY A 269 -18.91 5.10 18.13
C GLY A 269 -19.92 5.27 16.98
N ALA A 270 -20.71 6.35 16.98
CA ALA A 270 -21.69 6.64 15.93
C ALA A 270 -21.08 6.79 14.53
N LEU A 271 -19.77 7.08 14.44
CA LEU A 271 -19.04 7.22 13.18
C LEU A 271 -18.54 5.89 12.59
N GLY A 272 -18.87 4.76 13.23
CA GLY A 272 -18.38 3.45 12.82
C GLY A 272 -16.89 3.25 13.11
N ALA A 273 -16.31 2.23 12.48
CA ALA A 273 -14.94 1.83 12.68
C ALA A 273 -14.36 1.24 11.37
N ARG A 274 -13.05 1.14 11.30
CA ARG A 274 -12.34 0.36 10.27
C ARG A 274 -11.55 -0.77 10.90
N ASP A 275 -11.41 -1.85 10.16
CA ASP A 275 -10.46 -2.91 10.50
C ASP A 275 -9.14 -2.68 9.77
N VAL A 276 -8.03 -3.04 10.41
CA VAL A 276 -6.70 -3.04 9.80
C VAL A 276 -6.20 -4.49 9.73
N TYR A 277 -5.72 -4.86 8.56
CA TYR A 277 -5.30 -6.22 8.23
C TYR A 277 -3.83 -6.27 7.81
N LEU A 278 -3.15 -7.34 8.20
CA LEU A 278 -1.96 -7.81 7.50
C LEU A 278 -2.41 -8.80 6.44
N ILE A 279 -1.96 -8.60 5.20
CA ILE A 279 -2.28 -9.46 4.07
C ILE A 279 -0.99 -9.87 3.35
N GLY A 280 -0.88 -11.14 3.02
CA GLY A 280 0.21 -11.70 2.22
C GLY A 280 -0.31 -12.68 1.17
N ARG A 281 0.54 -13.12 0.26
CA ARG A 281 0.19 -14.19 -0.69
C ARG A 281 0.21 -15.55 0.00
N SER A 282 -0.72 -16.45 -0.36
CA SER A 282 -0.86 -17.83 0.17
C SER A 282 0.31 -18.68 -0.28
N GLY A 283 1.44 -18.45 -0.37
CA GLY A 283 2.65 -19.23 -0.67
C GLY A 283 3.79 -18.91 0.26
N LEU A 284 3.57 -17.94 1.17
CA LEU A 284 4.54 -17.55 2.17
C LEU A 284 4.52 -18.54 3.34
N ALA A 285 5.67 -18.73 3.98
CA ALA A 285 5.76 -19.53 5.20
C ALA A 285 4.86 -18.93 6.29
N LEU A 286 3.79 -19.65 6.64
CA LEU A 286 2.77 -19.19 7.59
C LEU A 286 3.38 -18.74 8.92
N GLY A 287 4.41 -19.44 9.41
CA GLY A 287 5.10 -19.08 10.65
C GLY A 287 5.77 -17.70 10.61
N VAL A 288 6.34 -17.32 9.46
CA VAL A 288 6.94 -15.98 9.29
C VAL A 288 5.85 -14.91 9.27
N PHE A 289 4.75 -15.19 8.57
CA PHE A 289 3.59 -14.28 8.51
C PHE A 289 3.01 -14.00 9.91
N GLU A 290 2.82 -15.04 10.71
CA GLU A 290 2.31 -14.91 12.09
C GLU A 290 3.30 -14.18 13.02
N SER A 291 4.60 -14.42 12.85
CA SER A 291 5.63 -13.70 13.62
C SER A 291 5.61 -12.20 13.31
N VAL A 292 5.46 -11.84 12.04
CA VAL A 292 5.33 -10.44 11.61
C VAL A 292 4.05 -9.80 12.17
N ALA A 293 2.93 -10.51 12.10
CA ALA A 293 1.67 -10.02 12.70
C ALA A 293 1.83 -9.74 14.20
N THR A 294 2.53 -10.60 14.92
CA THR A 294 2.81 -10.44 16.36
C THR A 294 3.65 -9.20 16.64
N VAL A 295 4.70 -8.96 15.86
CA VAL A 295 5.54 -7.76 15.97
C VAL A 295 4.71 -6.49 15.72
N ILE A 296 3.89 -6.49 14.68
CA ILE A 296 3.03 -5.33 14.38
C ILE A 296 2.05 -5.07 15.52
N LEU A 297 1.40 -6.11 16.05
CA LEU A 297 0.47 -5.97 17.18
C LEU A 297 1.15 -5.39 18.42
N GLU A 298 2.38 -5.80 18.70
CA GLU A 298 3.14 -5.25 19.81
C GLU A 298 3.50 -3.77 19.58
N LEU A 299 3.90 -3.39 18.37
CA LEU A 299 4.14 -2.01 18.00
C LEU A 299 2.86 -1.15 18.13
N VAL A 300 1.71 -1.68 17.70
CA VAL A 300 0.43 -0.96 17.85
C VAL A 300 0.13 -0.72 19.33
N LYS A 301 0.30 -1.72 20.19
CA LYS A 301 0.07 -1.59 21.64
C LYS A 301 1.03 -0.58 22.28
N THR A 302 2.32 -0.73 22.03
CA THR A 302 3.37 0.02 22.73
C THR A 302 3.58 1.43 22.17
N LYS A 303 3.28 1.66 20.91
CA LYS A 303 3.49 2.97 20.26
C LYS A 303 2.19 3.72 20.03
N ILE A 304 1.19 3.11 19.40
CA ILE A 304 -0.05 3.80 19.05
C ILE A 304 -0.94 3.98 20.28
N VAL A 305 -1.26 2.89 21.00
CA VAL A 305 -2.16 2.96 22.15
C VAL A 305 -1.56 3.83 23.27
N GLU A 306 -0.27 3.69 23.56
CA GLU A 306 0.39 4.51 24.58
C GLU A 306 0.49 5.99 24.16
N ALA A 307 0.71 6.28 22.89
CA ALA A 307 0.68 7.65 22.38
C ALA A 307 -0.74 8.25 22.45
N LEU A 308 -1.79 7.49 22.13
CA LEU A 308 -3.18 7.93 22.31
C LEU A 308 -3.49 8.22 23.79
N LYS A 309 -3.09 7.36 24.71
CA LYS A 309 -3.24 7.61 26.15
C LYS A 309 -2.56 8.90 26.60
N LYS A 310 -1.38 9.18 26.04
CA LYS A 310 -0.58 10.36 26.39
C LYS A 310 -1.16 11.65 25.83
N TYR A 311 -1.53 11.67 24.55
CA TYR A 311 -1.92 12.89 23.85
C TYR A 311 -3.43 13.09 23.75
N PHE A 312 -4.20 12.00 23.72
CA PHE A 312 -5.65 11.99 23.50
C PHE A 312 -6.32 10.92 24.37
N PRO A 313 -6.28 11.05 25.70
CA PRO A 313 -6.76 10.02 26.63
C PRO A 313 -8.25 9.69 26.44
N GLU A 314 -9.05 10.64 25.95
CA GLU A 314 -10.48 10.47 25.65
C GLU A 314 -10.79 9.46 24.56
N VAL A 315 -9.84 9.19 23.68
CA VAL A 315 -9.96 8.20 22.60
C VAL A 315 -8.98 7.04 22.73
N SER A 316 -8.36 6.87 23.91
CA SER A 316 -7.39 5.78 24.15
C SER A 316 -8.00 4.38 23.98
N THR A 317 -9.32 4.24 24.10
CA THR A 317 -10.09 3.00 23.89
C THR A 317 -10.64 2.87 22.47
N ALA A 318 -10.26 3.75 21.56
CA ALA A 318 -10.72 3.71 20.16
C ALA A 318 -10.15 2.53 19.38
N ILE A 319 -9.05 1.94 19.85
CA ILE A 319 -8.42 0.76 19.23
C ILE A 319 -8.78 -0.47 20.07
N SER A 320 -9.26 -1.52 19.39
CA SER A 320 -9.53 -2.83 19.98
C SER A 320 -8.79 -3.93 19.21
N PHE A 321 -8.33 -4.93 19.95
CA PHE A 321 -7.65 -6.11 19.42
C PHE A 321 -8.62 -7.29 19.40
N VAL A 322 -8.34 -8.26 18.52
CA VAL A 322 -9.11 -9.52 18.41
C VAL A 322 -8.50 -10.59 19.28
#